data_dab68d8a3045dc0d88334ac2718aaba9
#
_entry.id   dab68d8a3045dc0d88334ac2718aaba9
#
_cell.length_a   1.000
_cell.length_b   1.000
_cell.length_c   1.000
_cell.angle_alpha   90.00
_cell.angle_beta   90.00
_cell.angle_gamma   90.00
#
_symmetry.space_group_name_H-M   'P 1'
#
loop_
_entity.id
_entity.type
_entity.pdbx_description
1 polymer ?
#
loop_
_entity_poly.entity_id
_entity_poly.type
_entity_poly.pdbx_seq_one_letter_code
_entity_poly.pdbx_strand_id
1 'polypeptide(L)'
;MTATSYRTVEVDGMKVFYRESLNPGAPKLLLLHGFPTSSHMFRNLIPLLGDRFHVVAPDLPGFGRSDMPARDKFAYTFDNIAQVIDRFTEVIGFDRFAVYIFDYGAPTGLRLALRHPERIAAIISQNGNAYEEGLSEGWNPIRAYWQEPSAANRKALRTFLAPETTVWQYTHGVADTTRVSPDGYSLDNYYLTRPSADEVQLDLFGDYKTNVALYPKFQSYFREHKPPLLAVWGKNDPFFLPPGAEAFKRDIPSAEVRFLDTGHFALETHCDEIASAIRGFLSREA
;
A
#
# COMPACT_ATOMS: atom_id res chain seq x y z
N MET A 1 -25.01 3.33 -0.50
CA MET A 1 -23.68 2.77 -0.11
C MET A 1 -23.81 1.25 -0.14
N THR A 2 -22.88 0.57 -0.80
CA THR A 2 -22.85 -0.90 -0.84
C THR A 2 -22.25 -1.45 0.46
N ALA A 3 -22.72 -2.64 0.87
CA ALA A 3 -22.24 -3.26 2.10
C ALA A 3 -20.81 -3.79 1.92
N THR A 4 -19.99 -3.63 2.95
CA THR A 4 -18.67 -4.26 3.04
C THR A 4 -18.79 -5.59 3.77
N SER A 5 -18.30 -6.68 3.17
CA SER A 5 -18.15 -7.99 3.80
C SER A 5 -16.72 -8.21 4.27
N TYR A 6 -16.57 -9.08 5.26
CA TYR A 6 -15.32 -9.43 5.89
C TYR A 6 -15.10 -10.93 5.74
N ARG A 7 -14.06 -11.31 5.01
CA ARG A 7 -13.84 -12.69 4.61
C ARG A 7 -12.42 -13.14 4.90
N THR A 8 -12.24 -14.44 4.90
CA THR A 8 -10.91 -15.07 4.95
C THR A 8 -10.88 -16.18 3.91
N VAL A 9 -9.78 -16.28 3.20
CA VAL A 9 -9.53 -17.35 2.23
C VAL A 9 -8.16 -17.97 2.50
N GLU A 10 -8.02 -19.25 2.22
CA GLU A 10 -6.73 -19.94 2.32
C GLU A 10 -5.97 -19.82 1.00
N VAL A 11 -4.72 -19.39 1.10
CA VAL A 11 -3.78 -19.23 0.00
C VAL A 11 -2.52 -20.00 0.35
N ASP A 12 -2.31 -21.15 -0.30
CA ASP A 12 -1.14 -22.01 -0.09
C ASP A 12 -0.85 -22.31 1.41
N GLY A 13 -1.91 -22.59 2.18
CA GLY A 13 -1.83 -22.88 3.61
C GLY A 13 -1.80 -21.65 4.54
N MET A 14 -1.87 -20.45 3.99
CA MET A 14 -1.93 -19.18 4.75
C MET A 14 -3.33 -18.59 4.66
N LYS A 15 -3.92 -18.20 5.78
CA LYS A 15 -5.20 -17.49 5.83
C LYS A 15 -4.98 -16.01 5.55
N VAL A 16 -5.56 -15.54 4.45
CA VAL A 16 -5.57 -14.13 4.07
C VAL A 16 -6.95 -13.55 4.36
N PHE A 17 -7.00 -12.61 5.28
CA PHE A 17 -8.23 -11.83 5.53
C PHE A 17 -8.37 -10.73 4.49
N TYR A 18 -9.61 -10.41 4.10
CA TYR A 18 -9.89 -9.30 3.20
C TYR A 18 -11.27 -8.68 3.44
N ARG A 19 -11.38 -7.42 3.08
CA ARG A 19 -12.63 -6.68 2.98
C ARG A 19 -13.09 -6.70 1.53
N GLU A 20 -14.40 -6.83 1.32
CA GLU A 20 -14.97 -6.92 -0.02
C GLU A 20 -16.25 -6.12 -0.11
N SER A 21 -16.40 -5.33 -1.17
CA SER A 21 -17.70 -4.86 -1.66
C SER A 21 -17.98 -5.57 -2.98
N LEU A 22 -18.74 -6.66 -2.88
CA LEU A 22 -19.07 -7.50 -4.03
C LEU A 22 -20.04 -6.77 -4.97
N ASN A 23 -19.62 -6.62 -6.23
CA ASN A 23 -20.44 -6.08 -7.32
C ASN A 23 -20.20 -6.95 -8.56
N PRO A 24 -21.03 -7.99 -8.77
CA PRO A 24 -20.85 -8.94 -9.86
C PRO A 24 -20.91 -8.27 -11.23
N GLY A 25 -19.91 -8.55 -12.07
CA GLY A 25 -19.82 -7.99 -13.43
C GLY A 25 -19.22 -6.57 -13.52
N ALA A 26 -19.01 -5.90 -12.38
CA ALA A 26 -18.35 -4.60 -12.35
C ALA A 26 -16.82 -4.75 -12.52
N PRO A 27 -16.11 -3.71 -13.00
CA PRO A 27 -14.64 -3.69 -13.02
C PRO A 27 -14.05 -3.95 -11.64
N LYS A 28 -12.99 -4.74 -11.57
CA LYS A 28 -12.34 -5.18 -10.34
C LYS A 28 -11.32 -4.15 -9.87
N LEU A 29 -11.28 -3.89 -8.56
CA LEU A 29 -10.34 -2.96 -7.93
C LEU A 29 -9.71 -3.61 -6.68
N LEU A 30 -8.41 -3.85 -6.75
CA LEU A 30 -7.60 -4.38 -5.65
C LEU A 30 -6.97 -3.22 -4.88
N LEU A 31 -7.16 -3.18 -3.55
CA LEU A 31 -6.60 -2.14 -2.67
C LEU A 31 -5.51 -2.74 -1.79
N LEU A 32 -4.27 -2.29 -1.97
CA LEU A 32 -3.09 -2.77 -1.22
C LEU A 32 -2.61 -1.70 -0.24
N HIS A 33 -2.69 -2.03 1.04
CA HIS A 33 -2.23 -1.18 2.15
C HIS A 33 -0.72 -1.28 2.36
N GLY A 34 -0.21 -0.49 3.31
CA GLY A 34 1.19 -0.49 3.71
C GLY A 34 1.42 -0.54 5.22
N PHE A 35 2.57 -0.07 5.65
CA PHE A 35 2.99 0.00 7.05
C PHE A 35 2.44 1.26 7.73
N PRO A 36 2.06 1.20 9.01
CA PRO A 36 1.88 0.00 9.84
C PRO A 36 0.46 -0.58 9.79
N THR A 37 -0.34 -0.18 8.82
CA THR A 37 -1.78 -0.39 8.76
C THR A 37 -2.21 -1.75 8.18
N SER A 38 -3.48 -1.85 7.83
CA SER A 38 -4.14 -3.02 7.24
C SER A 38 -5.24 -2.57 6.28
N SER A 39 -6.02 -3.49 5.75
CA SER A 39 -7.21 -3.14 4.95
C SER A 39 -8.20 -2.22 5.69
N HIS A 40 -8.02 -2.03 7.01
CA HIS A 40 -8.83 -1.10 7.80
C HIS A 40 -8.71 0.34 7.31
N MET A 41 -7.59 0.74 6.74
CA MET A 41 -7.43 2.08 6.16
C MET A 41 -8.45 2.39 5.06
N PHE A 42 -8.95 1.34 4.38
CA PHE A 42 -9.93 1.46 3.29
C PHE A 42 -11.39 1.40 3.75
N ARG A 43 -11.66 1.38 5.08
CA ARG A 43 -13.00 1.22 5.65
C ARG A 43 -14.03 2.21 5.13
N ASN A 44 -13.61 3.45 4.91
CA ASN A 44 -14.46 4.52 4.40
C ASN A 44 -14.46 4.59 2.86
N LEU A 45 -13.37 4.17 2.20
CA LEU A 45 -13.24 4.21 0.75
C LEU A 45 -14.06 3.11 0.05
N ILE A 46 -14.04 1.89 0.58
CA ILE A 46 -14.75 0.75 -0.02
C ILE A 46 -16.24 1.04 -0.26
N PRO A 47 -17.01 1.56 0.72
CA PRO A 47 -18.44 1.87 0.51
C PRO A 47 -18.71 2.96 -0.55
N LEU A 48 -17.73 3.86 -0.76
CA LEU A 48 -17.83 4.93 -1.75
C LEU A 48 -17.55 4.45 -3.18
N LEU A 49 -16.92 3.29 -3.35
CA LEU A 49 -16.55 2.75 -4.65
C LEU A 49 -17.38 1.54 -5.07
N GLY A 50 -17.97 0.83 -4.11
CA GLY A 50 -18.58 -0.48 -4.31
C GLY A 50 -19.86 -0.49 -5.19
N ASP A 51 -20.47 0.66 -5.44
CA ASP A 51 -21.60 0.78 -6.38
C ASP A 51 -21.14 0.72 -7.86
N ARG A 52 -19.86 0.96 -8.12
CA ARG A 52 -19.27 0.98 -9.46
C ARG A 52 -18.24 -0.11 -9.70
N PHE A 53 -17.62 -0.60 -8.64
CA PHE A 53 -16.50 -1.55 -8.74
C PHE A 53 -16.74 -2.74 -7.83
N HIS A 54 -16.20 -3.89 -8.21
CA HIS A 54 -15.99 -5.00 -7.29
C HIS A 54 -14.68 -4.71 -6.56
N VAL A 55 -14.76 -4.30 -5.30
CA VAL A 55 -13.61 -3.82 -4.52
C VAL A 55 -13.16 -4.88 -3.54
N VAL A 56 -11.87 -5.19 -3.53
CA VAL A 56 -11.25 -6.13 -2.58
C VAL A 56 -10.01 -5.50 -1.97
N ALA A 57 -9.87 -5.62 -0.65
CA ALA A 57 -8.74 -5.12 0.12
C ALA A 57 -8.22 -6.21 1.06
N PRO A 58 -7.18 -6.98 0.70
CA PRO A 58 -6.56 -7.95 1.60
C PRO A 58 -5.73 -7.27 2.68
N ASP A 59 -5.61 -7.94 3.83
CA ASP A 59 -4.51 -7.70 4.75
C ASP A 59 -3.28 -8.46 4.26
N LEU A 60 -2.15 -7.79 4.09
CA LEU A 60 -0.90 -8.41 3.68
C LEU A 60 -0.44 -9.45 4.73
N PRO A 61 0.29 -10.52 4.33
CA PRO A 61 0.90 -11.45 5.29
C PRO A 61 1.68 -10.75 6.39
N GLY A 62 1.39 -11.08 7.64
CA GLY A 62 2.00 -10.43 8.80
C GLY A 62 1.28 -9.16 9.28
N PHE A 63 0.24 -8.71 8.58
CA PHE A 63 -0.54 -7.51 8.92
C PHE A 63 -1.99 -7.85 9.27
N GLY A 64 -2.64 -6.93 9.99
CA GLY A 64 -4.06 -6.99 10.26
C GLY A 64 -4.52 -8.34 10.81
N ARG A 65 -5.52 -8.93 10.18
CA ARG A 65 -6.14 -10.22 10.53
C ARG A 65 -5.62 -11.40 9.70
N SER A 66 -4.74 -11.15 8.74
CA SER A 66 -4.06 -12.23 8.01
C SER A 66 -3.09 -12.98 8.91
N ASP A 67 -2.79 -14.21 8.53
CA ASP A 67 -1.80 -15.02 9.23
C ASP A 67 -0.43 -14.33 9.25
N MET A 68 0.26 -14.56 10.35
CA MET A 68 1.64 -14.14 10.55
C MET A 68 2.47 -15.38 10.94
N PRO A 69 2.85 -16.21 9.95
CA PRO A 69 3.67 -17.38 10.21
C PRO A 69 4.99 -17.02 10.88
N ALA A 70 5.55 -17.95 11.65
CA ALA A 70 6.86 -17.76 12.25
C ALA A 70 7.92 -17.49 11.18
N ARG A 71 8.91 -16.64 11.49
CA ARG A 71 9.95 -16.15 10.56
C ARG A 71 10.84 -17.27 9.99
N ASP A 72 10.90 -18.43 10.65
CA ASP A 72 11.58 -19.64 10.16
C ASP A 72 10.73 -20.45 9.18
N LYS A 73 9.42 -20.15 9.05
CA LYS A 73 8.47 -20.79 8.12
C LYS A 73 8.12 -19.91 6.94
N PHE A 74 8.17 -18.60 7.11
CA PHE A 74 7.90 -17.63 6.06
C PHE A 74 8.90 -16.47 6.16
N ALA A 75 9.72 -16.30 5.13
CA ALA A 75 10.62 -15.16 5.03
C ALA A 75 9.81 -13.90 4.65
N TYR A 76 9.80 -12.92 5.54
CA TYR A 76 9.11 -11.64 5.29
C TYR A 76 9.94 -10.77 4.35
N THR A 77 9.71 -10.98 3.07
CA THR A 77 10.26 -10.18 1.96
C THR A 77 9.11 -9.66 1.10
N PHE A 78 9.32 -8.54 0.41
CA PHE A 78 8.31 -8.00 -0.51
C PHE A 78 8.03 -8.95 -1.68
N ASP A 79 8.99 -9.75 -2.06
CA ASP A 79 8.79 -10.76 -3.11
C ASP A 79 7.86 -11.88 -2.67
N ASN A 80 8.05 -12.42 -1.46
CA ASN A 80 7.16 -13.44 -0.90
C ASN A 80 5.76 -12.89 -0.61
N ILE A 81 5.65 -11.67 -0.07
CA ILE A 81 4.36 -11.00 0.13
C ILE A 81 3.64 -10.85 -1.21
N ALA A 82 4.33 -10.36 -2.24
CA ALA A 82 3.75 -10.21 -3.58
C ALA A 82 3.32 -11.56 -4.17
N GLN A 83 4.06 -12.64 -3.91
CA GLN A 83 3.67 -13.99 -4.36
C GLN A 83 2.38 -14.46 -3.69
N VAL A 84 2.22 -14.26 -2.38
CA VAL A 84 0.98 -14.60 -1.67
C VAL A 84 -0.20 -13.78 -2.21
N ILE A 85 -0.01 -12.48 -2.45
CA ILE A 85 -1.08 -11.62 -2.99
C ILE A 85 -1.40 -11.98 -4.44
N ASP A 86 -0.44 -12.37 -5.24
CA ASP A 86 -0.67 -12.87 -6.60
C ASP A 86 -1.57 -14.11 -6.56
N ARG A 87 -1.18 -15.13 -5.78
CA ARG A 87 -2.02 -16.32 -5.58
C ARG A 87 -3.39 -15.99 -4.99
N PHE A 88 -3.46 -15.05 -4.04
CA PHE A 88 -4.73 -14.57 -3.51
C PHE A 88 -5.65 -14.06 -4.62
N THR A 89 -5.12 -13.24 -5.55
CA THR A 89 -5.93 -12.71 -6.67
C THR A 89 -6.43 -13.83 -7.59
N GLU A 90 -5.66 -14.89 -7.80
CA GLU A 90 -6.09 -16.07 -8.57
C GLU A 90 -7.22 -16.82 -7.85
N VAL A 91 -7.05 -17.08 -6.53
CA VAL A 91 -8.03 -17.82 -5.72
C VAL A 91 -9.38 -17.12 -5.69
N ILE A 92 -9.41 -15.79 -5.62
CA ILE A 92 -10.66 -15.01 -5.63
C ILE A 92 -11.16 -14.65 -7.05
N GLY A 93 -10.48 -15.11 -8.10
CA GLY A 93 -10.89 -14.87 -9.48
C GLY A 93 -10.67 -13.43 -9.97
N PHE A 94 -9.66 -12.73 -9.45
CA PHE A 94 -9.25 -11.40 -9.90
C PHE A 94 -8.23 -11.53 -11.04
N ASP A 95 -8.72 -11.84 -12.24
CA ASP A 95 -7.94 -12.07 -13.47
C ASP A 95 -7.39 -10.78 -14.09
N ARG A 96 -8.20 -9.70 -14.12
CA ARG A 96 -7.80 -8.36 -14.57
C ARG A 96 -8.43 -7.32 -13.66
N PHE A 97 -7.63 -6.37 -13.15
CA PHE A 97 -8.06 -5.40 -12.15
C PHE A 97 -7.27 -4.09 -12.21
N ALA A 98 -7.89 -3.00 -11.77
CA ALA A 98 -7.14 -1.83 -11.35
C ALA A 98 -6.54 -2.08 -9.96
N VAL A 99 -5.34 -1.58 -9.71
CA VAL A 99 -4.67 -1.73 -8.42
C VAL A 99 -4.45 -0.37 -7.76
N TYR A 100 -4.91 -0.26 -6.51
CA TYR A 100 -4.57 0.84 -5.62
C TYR A 100 -3.37 0.43 -4.79
N ILE A 101 -2.32 1.23 -4.80
CA ILE A 101 -1.06 0.98 -4.11
C ILE A 101 -0.77 2.10 -3.12
N PHE A 102 -0.54 1.72 -1.85
CA PHE A 102 -0.16 2.62 -0.78
C PHE A 102 1.06 2.07 -0.04
N ASP A 103 2.12 2.88 0.16
CA ASP A 103 3.31 2.51 0.94
C ASP A 103 3.85 1.11 0.56
N TYR A 104 3.83 0.08 1.43
CA TYR A 104 4.22 -1.31 1.11
C TYR A 104 3.33 -1.97 0.04
N GLY A 105 2.13 -1.47 -0.15
CA GLY A 105 1.28 -1.88 -1.27
C GLY A 105 1.88 -1.52 -2.62
N ALA A 106 2.73 -0.48 -2.70
CA ALA A 106 3.39 -0.11 -3.95
C ALA A 106 4.39 -1.18 -4.42
N PRO A 107 5.42 -1.56 -3.67
CA PRO A 107 6.32 -2.63 -4.11
C PRO A 107 5.62 -3.98 -4.28
N THR A 108 4.52 -4.23 -3.55
CA THR A 108 3.70 -5.43 -3.73
C THR A 108 2.95 -5.40 -5.06
N GLY A 109 2.17 -4.37 -5.32
CA GLY A 109 1.37 -4.22 -6.56
C GLY A 109 2.23 -4.08 -7.81
N LEU A 110 3.37 -3.39 -7.72
CA LEU A 110 4.29 -3.25 -8.84
C LEU A 110 5.02 -4.57 -9.17
N ARG A 111 5.25 -5.46 -8.19
CA ARG A 111 5.73 -6.83 -8.49
C ARG A 111 4.68 -7.66 -9.21
N LEU A 112 3.39 -7.52 -8.86
CA LEU A 112 2.31 -8.13 -9.64
C LEU A 112 2.32 -7.61 -11.08
N ALA A 113 2.47 -6.30 -11.26
CA ALA A 113 2.53 -5.68 -12.57
C ALA A 113 3.74 -6.16 -13.42
N LEU A 114 4.89 -6.41 -12.79
CA LEU A 114 6.04 -6.99 -13.49
C LEU A 114 5.82 -8.44 -13.90
N ARG A 115 5.12 -9.22 -13.07
CA ARG A 115 4.86 -10.65 -13.34
C ARG A 115 3.75 -10.85 -14.37
N HIS A 116 2.70 -10.03 -14.29
CA HIS A 116 1.47 -10.16 -15.05
C HIS A 116 0.98 -8.79 -15.56
N PRO A 117 1.74 -8.15 -16.49
CA PRO A 117 1.39 -6.81 -16.97
C PRO A 117 -0.01 -6.75 -17.61
N GLU A 118 -0.46 -7.83 -18.22
CA GLU A 118 -1.77 -7.96 -18.85
C GLU A 118 -2.94 -7.93 -17.87
N ARG A 119 -2.69 -8.25 -16.60
CA ARG A 119 -3.71 -8.25 -15.54
C ARG A 119 -3.96 -6.87 -14.94
N ILE A 120 -3.06 -5.92 -15.15
CA ILE A 120 -3.16 -4.56 -14.58
C ILE A 120 -3.92 -3.66 -15.54
N ALA A 121 -5.15 -3.33 -15.18
CA ALA A 121 -6.01 -2.45 -15.97
C ALA A 121 -5.66 -0.97 -15.79
N ALA A 122 -5.31 -0.56 -14.57
CA ALA A 122 -4.89 0.79 -14.20
C ALA A 122 -4.17 0.76 -12.85
N ILE A 123 -3.43 1.82 -12.54
CA ILE A 123 -2.75 2.01 -11.26
C ILE A 123 -3.26 3.28 -10.59
N ILE A 124 -3.70 3.17 -9.33
CA ILE A 124 -3.95 4.29 -8.45
C ILE A 124 -2.85 4.29 -7.36
N SER A 125 -2.00 5.30 -7.34
CA SER A 125 -0.94 5.40 -6.34
C SER A 125 -1.28 6.48 -5.31
N GLN A 126 -1.51 6.08 -4.07
CA GLN A 126 -1.53 7.01 -2.94
C GLN A 126 -0.22 6.90 -2.19
N ASN A 127 0.65 7.90 -2.30
CA ASN A 127 1.95 7.89 -1.62
C ASN A 127 2.72 6.57 -1.80
N GLY A 128 2.47 5.90 -2.95
CA GLY A 128 3.10 4.65 -3.36
C GLY A 128 4.24 4.94 -4.32
N ASN A 129 5.47 4.87 -3.85
CA ASN A 129 6.66 5.37 -4.53
C ASN A 129 7.34 4.31 -5.41
N ALA A 130 7.89 4.75 -6.54
CA ALA A 130 8.68 3.95 -7.49
C ALA A 130 9.94 4.70 -8.01
N TYR A 131 10.36 5.76 -7.31
CA TYR A 131 11.43 6.66 -7.72
C TYR A 131 12.29 7.08 -6.53
N GLU A 132 13.60 7.20 -6.73
CA GLU A 132 14.50 7.63 -5.65
C GLU A 132 14.20 9.05 -5.18
N GLU A 133 13.76 9.94 -6.09
CA GLU A 133 13.38 11.32 -5.81
C GLU A 133 12.22 11.45 -4.81
N GLY A 134 11.43 10.38 -4.65
CA GLY A 134 10.35 10.32 -3.68
C GLY A 134 10.80 9.94 -2.27
N LEU A 135 12.03 9.47 -2.06
CA LEU A 135 12.50 9.05 -0.75
C LEU A 135 13.12 10.21 0.03
N SER A 136 12.51 10.56 1.16
CA SER A 136 12.96 11.64 2.04
C SER A 136 14.20 11.27 2.86
N GLU A 137 14.70 12.23 3.64
CA GLU A 137 15.72 12.00 4.68
C GLU A 137 15.21 11.13 5.83
N GLY A 138 13.89 11.02 6.02
CA GLY A 138 13.27 10.10 6.97
C GLY A 138 13.68 8.63 6.77
N TRP A 139 14.17 8.29 5.57
CA TRP A 139 14.71 6.97 5.24
C TRP A 139 16.16 6.74 5.71
N ASN A 140 16.85 7.77 6.21
CA ASN A 140 18.27 7.64 6.57
C ASN A 140 18.57 6.55 7.60
N PRO A 141 17.79 6.32 8.68
CA PRO A 141 18.00 5.21 9.59
C PRO A 141 17.86 3.83 8.92
N ILE A 142 16.90 3.72 7.99
CA ILE A 142 16.67 2.50 7.23
C ILE A 142 17.81 2.26 6.23
N ARG A 143 18.26 3.32 5.53
CA ARG A 143 19.43 3.26 4.65
C ARG A 143 20.72 2.87 5.39
N ALA A 144 20.92 3.39 6.60
CA ALA A 144 22.04 3.01 7.46
C ALA A 144 22.00 1.49 7.78
N TYR A 145 20.82 0.95 8.08
CA TYR A 145 20.66 -0.49 8.27
C TYR A 145 20.92 -1.30 6.99
N TRP A 146 20.56 -0.79 5.80
CA TRP A 146 20.86 -1.48 4.54
C TRP A 146 22.37 -1.54 4.26
N GLN A 147 23.08 -0.47 4.59
CA GLN A 147 24.55 -0.38 4.39
C GLN A 147 25.31 -1.24 5.40
N GLU A 148 24.86 -1.21 6.66
CA GLU A 148 25.46 -1.99 7.76
C GLU A 148 24.35 -2.69 8.55
N PRO A 149 24.02 -3.96 8.24
CA PRO A 149 22.95 -4.70 8.91
C PRO A 149 23.41 -5.21 10.29
N SER A 150 23.86 -4.29 11.15
CA SER A 150 24.28 -4.57 12.52
C SER A 150 23.07 -4.65 13.47
N ALA A 151 23.26 -5.32 14.62
CA ALA A 151 22.25 -5.38 15.67
C ALA A 151 21.89 -3.98 16.21
N ALA A 152 22.87 -3.06 16.22
CA ALA A 152 22.65 -1.68 16.66
C ALA A 152 21.73 -0.91 15.70
N ASN A 153 22.02 -0.98 14.39
CA ASN A 153 21.19 -0.32 13.37
C ASN A 153 19.79 -0.95 13.32
N ARG A 154 19.68 -2.29 13.41
CA ARG A 154 18.37 -2.96 13.52
C ARG A 154 17.57 -2.48 14.75
N LYS A 155 18.24 -2.36 15.90
CA LYS A 155 17.60 -1.87 17.14
C LYS A 155 17.11 -0.43 16.98
N ALA A 156 17.86 0.43 16.32
CA ALA A 156 17.48 1.83 16.08
C ALA A 156 16.16 1.95 15.30
N LEU A 157 15.87 1.03 14.39
CA LEU A 157 14.61 1.03 13.61
C LEU A 157 13.36 0.76 14.45
N ARG A 158 13.49 0.26 15.69
CA ARG A 158 12.34 0.05 16.58
C ARG A 158 11.59 1.33 16.94
N THR A 159 12.23 2.50 16.77
CA THR A 159 11.56 3.80 16.94
C THR A 159 10.40 4.00 15.97
N PHE A 160 10.47 3.40 14.77
CA PHE A 160 9.35 3.43 13.80
C PHE A 160 8.14 2.60 14.27
N LEU A 161 8.32 1.69 15.22
CA LEU A 161 7.30 0.77 15.74
C LEU A 161 6.67 1.28 17.05
N ALA A 162 7.14 2.41 17.55
CA ALA A 162 6.60 2.99 18.78
C ALA A 162 5.17 3.51 18.55
N PRO A 163 4.25 3.32 19.52
CA PRO A 163 2.86 3.79 19.38
C PRO A 163 2.74 5.27 19.03
N GLU A 164 3.61 6.11 19.60
CA GLU A 164 3.67 7.54 19.35
C GLU A 164 4.06 7.84 17.91
N THR A 165 4.95 7.03 17.33
CA THR A 165 5.37 7.17 15.93
C THR A 165 4.23 6.80 14.98
N THR A 166 3.43 5.79 15.31
CA THR A 166 2.22 5.47 14.54
C THR A 166 1.23 6.66 14.54
N VAL A 167 0.94 7.21 15.71
CA VAL A 167 0.08 8.42 15.81
C VAL A 167 0.66 9.57 15.01
N TRP A 168 1.97 9.81 15.11
CA TRP A 168 2.66 10.84 14.36
C TRP A 168 2.54 10.64 12.83
N GLN A 169 2.68 9.41 12.33
CA GLN A 169 2.51 9.10 10.91
C GLN A 169 1.12 9.47 10.38
N TYR A 170 0.08 9.26 11.20
CA TYR A 170 -1.30 9.60 10.85
C TYR A 170 -1.58 11.11 10.88
N THR A 171 -0.92 11.84 11.78
CA THR A 171 -1.24 13.26 12.05
C THR A 171 -0.26 14.25 11.42
N HIS A 172 0.95 13.82 11.10
CA HIS A 172 1.95 14.70 10.48
C HIS A 172 1.49 15.21 9.12
N GLY A 173 1.64 16.51 8.90
CA GLY A 173 1.24 17.16 7.64
C GLY A 173 -0.26 17.35 7.48
N VAL A 174 -1.06 17.03 8.48
CA VAL A 174 -2.52 17.25 8.52
C VAL A 174 -2.82 18.60 9.18
N ALA A 175 -3.55 19.47 8.48
CA ALA A 175 -3.87 20.82 8.99
C ALA A 175 -4.81 20.79 10.21
N ASP A 176 -5.81 19.90 10.19
CA ASP A 176 -6.77 19.71 11.28
C ASP A 176 -6.73 18.22 11.72
N THR A 177 -5.94 17.95 12.74
CA THR A 177 -5.76 16.58 13.28
C THR A 177 -7.00 16.03 13.98
N THR A 178 -8.00 16.87 14.28
CA THR A 178 -9.29 16.40 14.86
C THR A 178 -10.11 15.58 13.84
N ARG A 179 -9.78 15.66 12.56
CA ARG A 179 -10.38 14.85 11.49
C ARG A 179 -9.75 13.47 11.32
N VAL A 180 -8.63 13.19 11.97
CA VAL A 180 -7.98 11.88 11.95
C VAL A 180 -8.63 10.98 12.98
N SER A 181 -9.25 9.89 12.53
CA SER A 181 -9.89 8.95 13.45
C SER A 181 -8.86 8.21 14.31
N PRO A 182 -9.03 8.20 15.65
CA PRO A 182 -8.18 7.41 16.53
C PRO A 182 -8.30 5.90 16.30
N ASP A 183 -9.39 5.43 15.69
CA ASP A 183 -9.61 4.00 15.45
C ASP A 183 -8.53 3.41 14.53
N GLY A 184 -8.04 4.18 13.55
CA GLY A 184 -7.01 3.75 12.61
C GLY A 184 -5.71 3.41 13.35
N TYR A 185 -5.07 4.41 13.93
CA TYR A 185 -3.77 4.22 14.60
C TYR A 185 -3.85 3.37 15.88
N SER A 186 -5.00 3.35 16.56
CA SER A 186 -5.18 2.48 17.73
C SER A 186 -5.23 1.00 17.35
N LEU A 187 -5.91 0.69 16.24
CA LEU A 187 -5.97 -0.67 15.72
C LEU A 187 -4.60 -1.13 15.17
N ASP A 188 -3.88 -0.24 14.49
CA ASP A 188 -2.55 -0.54 13.98
C ASP A 188 -1.56 -0.79 15.13
N ASN A 189 -1.58 0.06 16.17
CA ASN A 189 -0.81 -0.16 17.40
C ASN A 189 -1.15 -1.50 18.06
N TYR A 190 -2.44 -1.87 18.12
CA TYR A 190 -2.85 -3.18 18.63
C TYR A 190 -2.22 -4.32 17.82
N TYR A 191 -2.22 -4.27 16.48
CA TYR A 191 -1.61 -5.31 15.67
C TYR A 191 -0.08 -5.38 15.81
N LEU A 192 0.57 -4.25 16.04
CA LEU A 192 2.02 -4.22 16.33
C LEU A 192 2.38 -4.87 17.67
N THR A 193 1.43 -5.07 18.61
CA THR A 193 1.68 -5.80 19.86
C THR A 193 1.65 -7.33 19.71
N ARG A 194 1.29 -7.85 18.55
CA ARG A 194 1.30 -9.31 18.33
C ARG A 194 2.72 -9.87 18.54
N PRO A 195 2.87 -11.06 19.12
CA PRO A 195 4.17 -11.68 19.32
C PRO A 195 4.97 -11.73 18.02
N SER A 196 6.19 -11.21 18.01
CA SER A 196 7.10 -11.12 16.85
C SER A 196 6.69 -10.16 15.72
N ALA A 197 5.61 -9.39 15.87
CA ALA A 197 5.23 -8.42 14.82
C ALA A 197 6.33 -7.37 14.60
N ASP A 198 7.00 -6.95 15.65
CA ASP A 198 8.15 -6.05 15.60
C ASP A 198 9.30 -6.62 14.75
N GLU A 199 9.64 -7.88 14.93
CA GLU A 199 10.70 -8.54 14.16
C GLU A 199 10.32 -8.70 12.67
N VAL A 200 9.03 -8.96 12.38
CA VAL A 200 8.50 -8.99 11.01
C VAL A 200 8.68 -7.64 10.33
N GLN A 201 8.36 -6.54 11.01
CA GLN A 201 8.52 -5.21 10.45
C GLN A 201 10.01 -4.85 10.24
N LEU A 202 10.88 -5.24 11.18
CA LEU A 202 12.32 -5.02 11.03
C LEU A 202 12.91 -5.82 9.86
N ASP A 203 12.39 -7.01 9.55
CA ASP A 203 12.77 -7.77 8.36
C ASP A 203 12.35 -7.03 7.10
N LEU A 204 11.11 -6.49 7.05
CA LEU A 204 10.61 -5.72 5.92
C LEU A 204 11.36 -4.40 5.73
N PHE A 205 11.72 -3.68 6.79
CA PHE A 205 12.59 -2.50 6.67
C PHE A 205 13.94 -2.88 6.04
N GLY A 206 14.51 -4.03 6.44
CA GLY A 206 15.75 -4.54 5.84
C GLY A 206 15.61 -4.95 4.38
N ASP A 207 14.49 -5.58 4.02
CA ASP A 207 14.22 -6.04 2.66
C ASP A 207 13.79 -4.89 1.72
N TYR A 208 13.38 -3.74 2.23
CA TYR A 208 12.91 -2.62 1.39
C TYR A 208 13.99 -2.15 0.40
N LYS A 209 15.27 -2.37 0.67
CA LYS A 209 16.36 -2.14 -0.29
C LYS A 209 16.13 -2.84 -1.64
N THR A 210 15.46 -4.00 -1.62
CA THR A 210 15.13 -4.75 -2.85
C THR A 210 14.10 -4.02 -3.70
N ASN A 211 13.22 -3.20 -3.07
CA ASN A 211 12.25 -2.37 -3.77
C ASN A 211 12.95 -1.23 -4.51
N VAL A 212 13.89 -0.55 -3.84
CA VAL A 212 14.69 0.52 -4.46
C VAL A 212 15.52 -0.04 -5.62
N ALA A 213 16.12 -1.21 -5.45
CA ALA A 213 16.84 -1.90 -6.53
C ALA A 213 15.95 -2.28 -7.73
N LEU A 214 14.64 -2.43 -7.51
CA LEU A 214 13.66 -2.72 -8.57
C LEU A 214 13.08 -1.47 -9.23
N TYR A 215 13.30 -0.26 -8.72
CA TYR A 215 12.77 0.97 -9.33
C TYR A 215 13.06 1.07 -10.84
N PRO A 216 14.28 0.81 -11.34
CA PRO A 216 14.54 0.83 -12.78
C PRO A 216 13.67 -0.15 -13.59
N LYS A 217 13.32 -1.32 -13.00
CA LYS A 217 12.43 -2.30 -13.66
C LYS A 217 10.98 -1.84 -13.65
N PHE A 218 10.50 -1.23 -12.54
CA PHE A 218 9.17 -0.63 -12.49
C PHE A 218 9.05 0.50 -13.52
N GLN A 219 10.07 1.34 -13.63
CA GLN A 219 10.11 2.43 -14.61
C GLN A 219 10.15 1.90 -16.05
N SER A 220 10.86 0.79 -16.34
CA SER A 220 10.79 0.13 -17.66
C SER A 220 9.38 -0.39 -17.94
N TYR A 221 8.73 -1.04 -16.98
CA TYR A 221 7.34 -1.47 -17.11
C TYR A 221 6.42 -0.28 -17.44
N PHE A 222 6.58 0.86 -16.78
CA PHE A 222 5.77 2.06 -17.05
C PHE A 222 5.96 2.57 -18.47
N ARG A 223 7.19 2.59 -19.00
CA ARG A 223 7.47 3.01 -20.38
C ARG A 223 6.94 2.04 -21.42
N GLU A 224 7.06 0.75 -21.15
CA GLU A 224 6.68 -0.31 -22.09
C GLU A 224 5.17 -0.49 -22.16
N HIS A 225 4.50 -0.58 -21.01
CA HIS A 225 3.08 -0.90 -20.94
C HIS A 225 2.18 0.32 -20.81
N LYS A 226 2.71 1.47 -20.36
CA LYS A 226 1.99 2.75 -20.20
C LYS A 226 0.62 2.57 -19.54
N PRO A 227 0.53 1.86 -18.40
CA PRO A 227 -0.75 1.66 -17.75
C PRO A 227 -1.36 3.03 -17.42
N PRO A 228 -2.70 3.20 -17.55
CA PRO A 228 -3.36 4.37 -16.99
C PRO A 228 -2.97 4.53 -15.52
N LEU A 229 -2.52 5.74 -15.12
CA LEU A 229 -2.04 5.99 -13.78
C LEU A 229 -2.59 7.28 -13.19
N LEU A 230 -3.17 7.17 -11.99
CA LEU A 230 -3.58 8.28 -11.14
C LEU A 230 -2.75 8.27 -9.86
N ALA A 231 -1.96 9.29 -9.61
CA ALA A 231 -1.33 9.54 -8.32
C ALA A 231 -2.17 10.53 -7.52
N VAL A 232 -2.70 10.10 -6.38
CA VAL A 232 -3.30 10.95 -5.34
C VAL A 232 -2.33 11.00 -4.18
N TRP A 233 -1.83 12.19 -3.83
CA TRP A 233 -0.65 12.26 -2.98
C TRP A 233 -0.79 13.29 -1.87
N GLY A 234 -0.65 12.85 -0.62
CA GLY A 234 -0.50 13.77 0.50
C GLY A 234 0.82 14.52 0.36
N LYS A 235 0.75 15.82 0.01
CA LYS A 235 1.95 16.63 -0.32
C LYS A 235 2.88 16.85 0.86
N ASN A 236 2.37 16.67 2.09
CA ASN A 236 3.10 16.86 3.33
C ASN A 236 3.60 15.52 3.93
N ASP A 237 3.63 14.45 3.14
CA ASP A 237 4.14 13.14 3.56
C ASP A 237 5.63 13.26 3.95
N PRO A 238 6.01 12.84 5.18
CA PRO A 238 7.40 12.90 5.62
C PRO A 238 8.30 11.80 5.04
N PHE A 239 7.72 10.77 4.41
CA PHE A 239 8.45 9.62 3.88
C PHE A 239 8.54 9.64 2.36
N PHE A 240 7.40 9.85 1.68
CA PHE A 240 7.32 9.84 0.22
C PHE A 240 6.97 11.22 -0.31
N LEU A 241 7.98 11.92 -0.79
CA LEU A 241 7.90 13.32 -1.20
C LEU A 241 7.17 13.52 -2.53
N PRO A 242 6.56 14.70 -2.77
CA PRO A 242 5.92 15.07 -4.03
C PRO A 242 6.72 14.83 -5.31
N PRO A 243 8.07 14.98 -5.35
CA PRO A 243 8.85 14.64 -6.54
C PRO A 243 8.68 13.19 -7.00
N GLY A 244 8.41 12.23 -6.08
CA GLY A 244 8.12 10.85 -6.44
C GLY A 244 6.82 10.69 -7.22
N ALA A 245 5.79 11.49 -6.89
CA ALA A 245 4.53 11.52 -7.64
C ALA A 245 4.72 12.14 -9.02
N GLU A 246 5.43 13.27 -9.12
CA GLU A 246 5.69 13.95 -10.39
C GLU A 246 6.56 13.09 -11.33
N ALA A 247 7.45 12.27 -10.78
CA ALA A 247 8.33 11.41 -11.55
C ALA A 247 7.58 10.37 -12.40
N PHE A 248 6.36 9.98 -12.02
CA PHE A 248 5.53 9.10 -12.86
C PHE A 248 5.32 9.66 -14.27
N LYS A 249 5.17 10.99 -14.42
CA LYS A 249 4.99 11.63 -15.73
C LYS A 249 6.19 11.49 -16.67
N ARG A 250 7.38 11.23 -16.14
CA ARG A 250 8.59 10.97 -16.92
C ARG A 250 8.47 9.70 -17.76
N ASP A 251 7.87 8.67 -17.17
CA ASP A 251 7.75 7.33 -17.77
C ASP A 251 6.34 7.08 -18.35
N ILE A 252 5.31 7.75 -17.80
CA ILE A 252 3.92 7.74 -18.27
C ILE A 252 3.48 9.20 -18.47
N PRO A 253 3.68 9.81 -19.63
CA PRO A 253 3.33 11.23 -19.85
C PRO A 253 1.84 11.55 -19.62
N SER A 254 0.95 10.56 -19.74
CA SER A 254 -0.48 10.67 -19.47
C SER A 254 -0.86 10.52 -17.99
N ALA A 255 0.09 10.26 -17.10
CA ALA A 255 -0.19 10.10 -15.69
C ALA A 255 -0.83 11.36 -15.10
N GLU A 256 -1.94 11.17 -14.36
CA GLU A 256 -2.57 12.23 -13.58
C GLU A 256 -1.93 12.29 -12.19
N VAL A 257 -1.55 13.49 -11.75
CA VAL A 257 -1.02 13.73 -10.40
C VAL A 257 -1.89 14.75 -9.71
N ARG A 258 -2.38 14.41 -8.52
CA ARG A 258 -3.21 15.28 -7.67
C ARG A 258 -2.60 15.34 -6.28
N PHE A 259 -2.23 16.53 -5.85
CA PHE A 259 -1.75 16.78 -4.50
C PHE A 259 -2.89 17.17 -3.56
N LEU A 260 -2.90 16.55 -2.39
CA LEU A 260 -3.84 16.79 -1.30
C LEU A 260 -3.09 17.47 -0.15
N ASP A 261 -3.72 18.44 0.51
CA ASP A 261 -3.11 19.16 1.62
C ASP A 261 -3.20 18.35 2.92
N THR A 262 -2.47 17.25 2.95
CA THR A 262 -2.45 16.29 4.05
C THR A 262 -1.13 15.51 4.04
N GLY A 263 -0.91 14.69 5.09
CA GLY A 263 0.23 13.80 5.24
C GLY A 263 0.06 12.44 4.56
N HIS A 264 0.78 11.47 5.09
CA HIS A 264 0.89 10.11 4.54
C HIS A 264 -0.47 9.38 4.45
N PHE A 265 -1.29 9.43 5.51
CA PHE A 265 -2.59 8.75 5.56
C PHE A 265 -3.72 9.61 4.97
N ALA A 266 -3.61 9.97 3.69
CA ALA A 266 -4.54 10.88 3.03
C ALA A 266 -6.02 10.44 3.09
N LEU A 267 -6.31 9.13 3.17
CA LEU A 267 -7.68 8.61 3.30
C LEU A 267 -8.36 9.00 4.62
N GLU A 268 -7.63 9.35 5.66
CA GLU A 268 -8.24 9.78 6.93
C GLU A 268 -8.96 11.14 6.79
N THR A 269 -8.45 12.01 5.92
CA THR A 269 -8.94 13.39 5.81
C THR A 269 -9.54 13.76 4.45
N HIS A 270 -9.19 13.02 3.37
CA HIS A 270 -9.57 13.33 1.99
C HIS A 270 -10.23 12.13 1.27
N CYS A 271 -10.90 11.25 2.02
CA CYS A 271 -11.48 10.02 1.47
C CYS A 271 -12.48 10.27 0.33
N ASP A 272 -13.39 11.24 0.50
CA ASP A 272 -14.42 11.58 -0.53
C ASP A 272 -13.77 12.15 -1.80
N GLU A 273 -12.75 12.99 -1.65
CA GLU A 273 -12.01 13.57 -2.77
C GLU A 273 -11.25 12.49 -3.54
N ILE A 274 -10.58 11.58 -2.83
CA ILE A 274 -9.87 10.43 -3.43
C ILE A 274 -10.86 9.50 -4.12
N ALA A 275 -11.99 9.17 -3.49
CA ALA A 275 -13.04 8.35 -4.10
C ALA A 275 -13.58 8.97 -5.39
N SER A 276 -13.84 10.29 -5.37
CA SER A 276 -14.29 11.03 -6.56
C SER A 276 -13.24 11.02 -7.68
N ALA A 277 -11.96 11.19 -7.33
CA ALA A 277 -10.84 11.13 -8.28
C ALA A 277 -10.74 9.75 -8.93
N ILE A 278 -10.82 8.67 -8.14
CA ILE A 278 -10.78 7.29 -8.64
C ILE A 278 -11.95 7.01 -9.57
N ARG A 279 -13.18 7.39 -9.17
CA ARG A 279 -14.38 7.20 -10.00
C ARG A 279 -14.28 7.91 -11.34
N GLY A 280 -13.86 9.18 -11.32
CA GLY A 280 -13.68 9.97 -12.55
C GLY A 280 -12.58 9.40 -13.45
N PHE A 281 -11.46 8.98 -12.86
CA PHE A 281 -10.34 8.40 -13.57
C PHE A 281 -10.71 7.06 -14.24
N LEU A 282 -11.15 6.08 -13.46
CA LEU A 282 -11.47 4.73 -13.96
C LEU A 282 -12.66 4.71 -14.94
N SER A 283 -13.58 5.69 -14.87
CA SER A 283 -14.68 5.78 -15.83
C SER A 283 -14.23 6.20 -17.25
N ARG A 284 -13.04 6.76 -17.41
CA ARG A 284 -12.46 7.10 -18.71
C ARG A 284 -11.64 5.97 -19.34
N GLU A 285 -11.26 5.00 -18.50
CA GLU A 285 -10.40 3.86 -18.87
C GLU A 285 -11.19 2.56 -19.07
N ALA A 286 -12.52 2.61 -18.91
CA ALA A 286 -13.44 1.48 -18.99
C ALA A 286 -13.89 1.18 -20.43
#